data_bfc8ffdcfa79a29c103b414759b2066f
#
_entry.id   bfc8ffdcfa79a29c103b414759b2066f
#
_cell.length_a   1.000
_cell.length_b   1.000
_cell.length_c   1.000
_cell.angle_alpha   90.00
_cell.angle_beta   90.00
_cell.angle_gamma   90.00
#
_symmetry.space_group_name_H-M   'P 1'
#
loop_
_entity.id
_entity.type
_entity.pdbx_description
1 polymer ?
#
loop_
_entity_poly.entity_id
_entity_poly.type
_entity_poly.pdbx_seq_one_letter_code
_entity_poly.pdbx_strand_id
1 'polypeptide(L)'
;LKVNNNSRFTNLYSSNEVIRIPIAHAEGNYYVDKKILKSLKDNDQIIFSYCSENGDITKKSNPNGSLLNIAGVTNKEGNVVGLMPHPERVSEKVFNNIDGIRFFKSIINYHNY
;
A
#
# COMPACT_ATOMS: atom_id res chain seq x y z
N LEU A 1 6.77 -0.18 3.21
CA LEU A 1 5.32 -0.25 3.41
C LEU A 1 4.92 -1.42 4.29
N LYS A 2 3.87 -1.26 5.03
CA LYS A 2 3.20 -2.32 5.78
C LYS A 2 1.91 -2.71 5.06
N VAL A 3 1.70 -4.01 4.86
CA VAL A 3 0.47 -4.55 4.26
C VAL A 3 -0.58 -4.69 5.36
N ASN A 4 -1.67 -3.91 5.28
CA ASN A 4 -2.65 -3.81 6.36
C ASN A 4 -3.75 -4.87 6.32
N ASN A 5 -4.08 -5.37 5.14
CA ASN A 5 -5.19 -6.32 5.00
C ASN A 5 -5.09 -7.16 3.73
N ASN A 6 -5.96 -8.16 3.63
CA ASN A 6 -6.09 -8.98 2.44
C ASN A 6 -7.10 -8.32 1.47
N SER A 7 -6.69 -8.11 0.23
CA SER A 7 -7.51 -7.49 -0.81
C SER A 7 -7.18 -8.11 -2.17
N ARG A 8 -7.87 -7.66 -3.23
CA ARG A 8 -7.54 -8.04 -4.62
C ARG A 8 -6.09 -7.73 -4.98
N PHE A 9 -5.52 -6.70 -4.35
CA PHE A 9 -4.19 -6.19 -4.67
C PHE A 9 -3.11 -6.73 -3.73
N THR A 10 -3.49 -7.41 -2.65
CA THR A 10 -2.57 -7.81 -1.58
C THR A 10 -2.69 -9.26 -1.14
N ASN A 11 -3.45 -10.08 -1.85
CA ASN A 11 -3.74 -11.46 -1.41
C ASN A 11 -2.51 -12.38 -1.40
N LEU A 12 -1.42 -12.02 -2.07
CA LEU A 12 -0.16 -12.77 -2.06
C LEU A 12 0.87 -12.22 -1.07
N TYR A 13 0.51 -11.19 -0.29
CA TYR A 13 1.32 -10.75 0.84
C TYR A 13 0.77 -11.35 2.14
N SER A 14 1.65 -11.56 3.12
CA SER A 14 1.23 -11.92 4.46
C SER A 14 0.66 -10.70 5.20
N SER A 15 -0.26 -10.92 6.12
CA SER A 15 -0.80 -9.85 6.95
C SER A 15 0.32 -9.19 7.76
N ASN A 16 0.36 -7.86 7.77
CA ASN A 16 1.40 -7.06 8.43
C ASN A 16 2.81 -7.25 7.84
N GLU A 17 2.93 -7.86 6.67
CA GLU A 17 4.22 -7.97 5.99
C GLU A 17 4.77 -6.57 5.68
N VAL A 18 6.10 -6.40 5.86
CA VAL A 18 6.81 -5.17 5.53
C VAL A 18 7.49 -5.36 4.19
N ILE A 19 7.18 -4.48 3.23
CA ILE A 19 7.73 -4.52 1.88
C ILE A 19 8.41 -3.20 1.54
N ARG A 20 9.33 -3.25 0.57
CA ARG A 20 10.07 -2.09 0.11
C ARG A 20 9.71 -1.77 -1.33
N ILE A 21 9.08 -0.62 -1.54
CA ILE A 21 8.64 -0.15 -2.86
C ILE A 21 9.09 1.31 -3.01
N PRO A 22 9.73 1.67 -4.15
CA PRO A 22 10.21 3.03 -4.36
C PRO A 22 9.08 4.03 -4.54
N ILE A 23 9.34 5.26 -4.13
CA ILE A 23 8.49 6.41 -4.39
C ILE A 23 9.26 7.38 -5.29
N ALA A 24 8.54 8.13 -6.12
CA ALA A 24 9.18 9.03 -7.09
C ALA A 24 8.42 10.35 -7.23
N HIS A 25 8.10 10.96 -6.09
CA HIS A 25 7.39 12.24 -6.07
C HIS A 25 7.90 13.06 -4.89
N ALA A 26 7.85 14.38 -5.07
CA ALA A 26 8.31 15.33 -4.05
C ALA A 26 7.18 15.85 -3.15
N GLU A 27 5.96 15.94 -3.65
CA GLU A 27 4.88 16.69 -3.01
C GLU A 27 3.57 15.92 -2.83
N GLY A 28 3.46 14.71 -3.34
CA GLY A 28 2.24 13.94 -3.22
C GLY A 28 2.01 13.45 -1.80
N ASN A 29 0.90 13.85 -1.19
CA ASN A 29 0.48 13.27 0.07
C ASN A 29 -1.03 12.98 0.04
N TYR A 30 -1.45 12.03 0.85
CA TYR A 30 -2.85 11.67 0.96
C TYR A 30 -3.48 12.41 2.14
N TYR A 31 -4.59 13.09 1.86
CA TYR A 31 -5.34 13.80 2.88
C TYR A 31 -6.84 13.67 2.64
N VAL A 32 -7.59 13.37 3.69
CA VAL A 32 -9.07 13.35 3.69
C VAL A 32 -9.58 13.89 5.01
N ASP A 33 -10.85 14.27 5.07
CA ASP A 33 -11.46 14.72 6.32
C ASP A 33 -11.72 13.54 7.27
N LYS A 34 -12.09 13.85 8.52
CA LYS A 34 -12.30 12.85 9.57
C LYS A 34 -13.42 11.86 9.23
N LYS A 35 -14.47 12.31 8.56
CA LYS A 35 -15.60 11.46 8.18
C LYS A 35 -15.20 10.41 7.16
N ILE A 36 -14.46 10.83 6.13
CA ILE A 36 -13.94 9.93 5.10
C ILE A 36 -12.91 8.99 5.71
N LEU A 37 -12.04 9.48 6.58
CA LEU A 37 -11.05 8.65 7.26
C LEU A 37 -11.70 7.53 8.05
N LYS A 38 -12.76 7.83 8.79
CA LYS A 38 -13.51 6.81 9.53
C LYS A 38 -14.08 5.73 8.60
N SER A 39 -14.65 6.15 7.47
CA SER A 39 -15.17 5.21 6.47
C SER A 39 -14.07 4.32 5.89
N LEU A 40 -12.90 4.88 5.61
CA LEU A 40 -11.75 4.10 5.11
C LEU A 40 -11.32 3.03 6.12
N LYS A 41 -11.28 3.37 7.40
CA LYS A 41 -10.92 2.42 8.46
C LYS A 41 -11.99 1.35 8.65
N ASP A 42 -13.26 1.75 8.70
CA ASP A 42 -14.39 0.84 8.93
C ASP A 42 -14.58 -0.18 7.79
N ASN A 43 -14.16 0.17 6.58
CA ASN A 43 -14.32 -0.68 5.38
C ASN A 43 -13.00 -1.32 4.91
N ASP A 44 -11.94 -1.29 5.73
CA ASP A 44 -10.62 -1.86 5.41
C ASP A 44 -10.07 -1.37 4.06
N GLN A 45 -10.26 -0.09 3.76
CA GLN A 45 -9.85 0.52 2.50
C GLN A 45 -8.39 1.00 2.50
N ILE A 46 -7.72 1.05 3.66
CA ILE A 46 -6.31 1.43 3.76
C ILE A 46 -5.49 0.16 3.65
N ILE A 47 -4.95 -0.12 2.45
CA ILE A 47 -4.26 -1.38 2.18
C ILE A 47 -2.76 -1.32 2.47
N PHE A 48 -2.14 -0.15 2.34
CA PHE A 48 -0.73 0.05 2.65
C PHE A 48 -0.52 1.27 3.54
N SER A 49 0.44 1.17 4.44
CA SER A 49 0.91 2.29 5.26
C SER A 49 2.42 2.42 5.17
N TYR A 50 2.93 3.66 5.23
CA TYR A 50 4.36 3.89 5.39
C TYR A 50 4.78 3.42 6.78
N CYS A 51 5.89 2.70 6.85
CA CYS A 51 6.42 2.18 8.11
C CYS A 51 7.95 2.15 8.09
N SER A 52 8.55 1.94 9.26
CA SER A 52 9.97 1.64 9.40
C SER A 52 10.27 0.21 8.94
N GLU A 53 11.56 -0.15 8.90
CA GLU A 53 11.99 -1.51 8.56
C GLU A 53 11.41 -2.56 9.54
N ASN A 54 11.11 -2.15 10.76
CA ASN A 54 10.51 -3.02 11.79
C ASN A 54 8.97 -3.06 11.73
N GLY A 55 8.35 -2.34 10.79
CA GLY A 55 6.90 -2.27 10.66
C GLY A 55 6.24 -1.24 11.55
N ASP A 56 7.00 -0.36 12.20
CA ASP A 56 6.44 0.70 13.06
C ASP A 56 5.94 1.87 12.21
N ILE A 57 4.71 2.30 12.49
CA ILE A 57 4.08 3.43 11.82
C ILE A 57 4.40 4.70 12.61
N THR A 58 5.37 5.48 12.14
CA THR A 58 5.88 6.67 12.82
C THR A 58 5.90 7.87 11.88
N LYS A 59 5.96 9.08 12.45
CA LYS A 59 6.16 10.31 11.65
C LYS A 59 7.48 10.25 10.86
N LYS A 60 8.51 9.68 11.45
CA LYS A 60 9.84 9.55 10.84
C LYS A 60 9.83 8.66 9.61
N SER A 61 8.95 7.66 9.57
CA SER A 61 8.81 6.74 8.42
C SER A 61 7.82 7.25 7.37
N ASN A 62 7.25 8.44 7.54
CA ASN A 62 6.33 9.06 6.60
C ASN A 62 7.09 10.01 5.67
N PRO A 63 7.30 9.64 4.39
CA PRO A 63 8.18 10.41 3.50
C PRO A 63 7.56 11.70 2.96
N ASN A 64 6.25 11.86 3.02
CA ASN A 64 5.54 12.94 2.32
C ASN A 64 4.44 13.62 3.13
N GLY A 65 4.30 13.31 4.41
CA GLY A 65 3.28 13.92 5.26
C GLY A 65 1.86 13.40 5.04
N SER A 66 1.70 12.23 4.43
CA SER A 66 0.38 11.61 4.28
C SER A 66 -0.32 11.41 5.60
N LEU A 67 -1.64 11.62 5.63
CA LEU A 67 -2.46 11.44 6.82
C LEU A 67 -2.31 10.01 7.34
N LEU A 68 -1.96 9.87 8.63
CA LEU A 68 -1.79 8.58 9.32
C LEU A 68 -0.87 7.60 8.57
N ASN A 69 0.13 8.09 7.85
CA ASN A 69 1.05 7.29 7.04
C ASN A 69 0.36 6.47 5.94
N ILE A 70 -0.80 6.89 5.46
CA ILE A 70 -1.52 6.20 4.39
C ILE A 70 -0.71 6.26 3.09
N ALA A 71 -0.42 5.10 2.51
CA ALA A 71 0.33 4.96 1.26
C ALA A 71 -0.49 4.37 0.12
N GLY A 72 -1.56 3.67 0.41
CA GLY A 72 -2.45 3.09 -0.59
C GLY A 72 -3.85 2.86 -0.06
N VAL A 73 -4.85 3.18 -0.87
CA VAL A 73 -6.27 3.06 -0.53
C VAL A 73 -7.05 2.41 -1.67
N THR A 74 -8.17 1.79 -1.33
CA THR A 74 -9.13 1.26 -2.31
C THR A 74 -10.50 1.92 -2.14
N ASN A 75 -11.36 1.75 -3.14
CA ASN A 75 -12.78 2.03 -2.98
C ASN A 75 -13.44 0.93 -2.14
N LYS A 76 -14.73 1.09 -1.79
CA LYS A 76 -15.46 0.12 -0.96
C LYS A 76 -15.54 -1.27 -1.61
N GLU A 77 -15.74 -1.33 -2.92
CA GLU A 77 -15.80 -2.59 -3.67
C GLU A 77 -14.44 -3.27 -3.80
N GLY A 78 -13.35 -2.54 -3.54
CA GLY A 78 -12.00 -3.08 -3.61
C GLY A 78 -11.49 -3.36 -5.02
N ASN A 79 -12.05 -2.71 -6.03
CA ASN A 79 -11.67 -2.89 -7.44
C ASN A 79 -10.96 -1.68 -8.05
N VAL A 80 -10.78 -0.61 -7.30
CA VAL A 80 -9.99 0.57 -7.68
C VAL A 80 -8.99 0.85 -6.57
N VAL A 81 -7.73 1.06 -6.92
CA VAL A 81 -6.66 1.35 -5.97
C VAL A 81 -5.95 2.64 -6.34
N GLY A 82 -5.69 3.46 -5.33
CA GLY A 82 -4.80 4.61 -5.43
C GLY A 82 -3.54 4.33 -4.61
N LEU A 83 -2.37 4.54 -5.20
CA LEU A 83 -1.10 4.12 -4.61
C LEU A 83 -0.03 5.16 -4.93
N MET A 84 0.67 5.66 -3.92
CA MET A 84 1.79 6.59 -4.12
C MET A 84 3.10 5.88 -4.47
N PRO A 85 3.50 4.81 -3.79
CA PRO A 85 4.65 4.02 -4.21
C PRO A 85 4.45 3.36 -5.58
N HIS A 86 5.55 2.99 -6.23
CA HIS A 86 5.56 2.45 -7.59
C HIS A 86 5.96 0.97 -7.61
N PRO A 87 5.00 0.02 -7.45
CA PRO A 87 5.34 -1.41 -7.44
C PRO A 87 5.93 -1.91 -8.76
N GLU A 88 5.61 -1.26 -9.89
CA GLU A 88 6.17 -1.62 -11.19
C GLU A 88 7.68 -1.44 -11.26
N ARG A 89 8.28 -0.62 -10.40
CA ARG A 89 9.73 -0.38 -10.36
C ARG A 89 10.51 -1.47 -9.62
N VAL A 90 9.83 -2.37 -8.93
CA VAL A 90 10.44 -3.49 -8.18
C VAL A 90 9.72 -4.80 -8.52
N SER A 91 9.47 -5.02 -9.79
CA SER A 91 8.78 -6.20 -10.32
C SER A 91 9.68 -7.13 -11.12
N GLU A 92 10.97 -6.80 -11.26
CA GLU A 92 11.94 -7.57 -12.01
C GLU A 92 13.17 -7.88 -11.15
N LYS A 93 13.67 -9.11 -11.25
CA LYS A 93 14.81 -9.59 -10.45
C LYS A 93 16.09 -8.78 -10.69
N VAL A 94 16.26 -8.18 -11.86
CA VAL A 94 17.44 -7.38 -12.21
C VAL A 94 17.66 -6.20 -11.25
N PHE A 95 16.61 -5.73 -10.58
CA PHE A 95 16.69 -4.63 -9.61
C PHE A 95 16.99 -5.08 -8.18
N ASN A 96 17.27 -6.37 -7.94
CA ASN A 96 17.52 -6.96 -6.62
C ASN A 96 16.38 -6.77 -5.61
N ASN A 97 15.21 -6.33 -6.06
CA ASN A 97 14.03 -6.15 -5.22
C ASN A 97 12.80 -6.47 -6.08
N ILE A 98 12.04 -7.47 -5.67
CA ILE A 98 10.82 -7.92 -6.37
C ILE A 98 9.58 -7.77 -5.50
N ASP A 99 9.62 -6.95 -4.45
CA ASP A 99 8.49 -6.78 -3.53
C ASP A 99 7.22 -6.26 -4.22
N GLY A 100 7.36 -5.54 -5.33
CA GLY A 100 6.24 -5.02 -6.10
C GLY A 100 5.56 -6.06 -7.01
N ILE A 101 6.23 -7.15 -7.36
CA ILE A 101 5.65 -8.12 -8.31
C ILE A 101 4.40 -8.80 -7.73
N ARG A 102 4.38 -9.04 -6.42
CA ARG A 102 3.23 -9.68 -5.76
C ARG A 102 1.97 -8.80 -5.79
N PHE A 103 2.13 -7.49 -5.94
CA PHE A 103 0.99 -6.59 -6.14
C PHE A 103 0.24 -6.97 -7.43
N PHE A 104 0.96 -7.11 -8.54
CA PHE A 104 0.37 -7.49 -9.83
C PHE A 104 -0.09 -8.94 -9.85
N LYS A 105 0.69 -9.86 -9.28
CA LYS A 105 0.31 -11.27 -9.15
C LYS A 105 -0.93 -11.45 -8.27
N SER A 106 -1.14 -10.60 -7.27
CA SER A 106 -2.35 -10.63 -6.45
C SER A 106 -3.59 -10.36 -7.28
N ILE A 107 -3.54 -9.41 -8.19
CA ILE A 107 -4.65 -9.10 -9.09
C ILE A 107 -4.98 -10.32 -9.96
N ILE A 108 -3.97 -10.95 -10.54
CA ILE A 108 -4.14 -12.14 -11.38
C ILE A 108 -4.70 -13.30 -10.56
N ASN A 109 -4.14 -13.54 -9.37
CA ASN A 109 -4.59 -14.59 -8.48
C ASN A 109 -6.06 -14.44 -8.09
N TYR A 110 -6.49 -13.23 -7.80
CA TYR A 110 -7.88 -12.95 -7.46
C TYR A 110 -8.84 -13.32 -8.59
N HIS A 111 -8.48 -13.02 -9.84
CA HIS A 111 -9.34 -13.28 -11.01
C HIS A 111 -9.31 -14.73 -11.49
N ASN A 112 -8.46 -15.57 -10.93
CA ASN A 112 -8.36 -17.00 -11.27
C ASN A 112 -9.18 -17.91 -10.34
N TYR A 113 -9.95 -17.35 -9.44
CA TYR A 113 -10.87 -18.10 -8.59
C TYR A 113 -12.23 -18.31 -9.27
#